data_63f96804ab186afe5af40364e4588685
#
_entry.id   63f96804ab186afe5af40364e4588685
#
_cell.length_a   1.000
_cell.length_b   1.000
_cell.length_c   1.000
_cell.angle_alpha   90.00
_cell.angle_beta   90.00
_cell.angle_gamma   90.00
#
_symmetry.space_group_name_H-M   'P 1'
#
loop_
_entity.id
_entity.type
_entity.pdbx_description
1 polymer ?
#
loop_
_entity_poly.entity_id
_entity_poly.type
_entity_poly.pdbx_seq_one_letter_code
_entity_poly.pdbx_strand_id
1 'polypeptide(L)' 'MAQTKNDYTANWKKVEALEKKGLTRSALEEVMIIYNLAIKAGNDAQQIKACMYQIKYRNMVEEDSHENNIFFVD' A
#
# COMPACT_ATOMS: atom_id res chain seq x y z
N MET A 1 -23.00 -3.35 13.13
CA MET A 1 -22.83 -2.16 12.34
C MET A 1 -22.21 -2.49 11.02
N ALA A 2 -22.94 -2.22 9.99
CA ALA A 2 -22.47 -2.53 8.64
C ALA A 2 -21.24 -1.72 8.27
N GLN A 3 -21.10 -0.53 8.84
CA GLN A 3 -19.97 0.32 8.50
C GLN A 3 -18.64 -0.29 8.86
N THR A 4 -18.59 -1.04 9.95
CA THR A 4 -17.31 -1.59 10.37
C THR A 4 -16.74 -2.53 9.33
N LYS A 5 -17.60 -3.22 8.60
CA LYS A 5 -17.12 -4.13 7.57
C LYS A 5 -16.46 -3.40 6.43
N ASN A 6 -16.93 -2.18 6.16
CA ASN A 6 -16.42 -1.40 5.05
C ASN A 6 -15.50 -0.29 5.50
N ASP A 7 -15.18 -0.28 6.79
CA ASP A 7 -14.34 0.77 7.34
C ASP A 7 -12.89 0.34 7.29
N TYR A 8 -12.18 0.89 6.35
CA TYR A 8 -10.76 0.59 6.15
C TYR A 8 -9.88 1.67 6.73
N THR A 9 -10.48 2.57 7.53
CA THR A 9 -9.75 3.72 8.05
C THR A 9 -8.54 3.31 8.87
N ALA A 10 -8.71 2.34 9.75
CA ALA A 10 -7.61 1.88 10.58
C ALA A 10 -6.49 1.30 9.75
N ASN A 11 -6.86 0.56 8.71
CA ASN A 11 -5.88 -0.02 7.83
C ASN A 11 -5.10 1.05 7.08
N TRP A 12 -5.80 2.07 6.59
CA TRP A 12 -5.14 3.15 5.87
C TRP A 12 -4.27 4.00 6.78
N LYS A 13 -4.70 4.19 8.03
CA LYS A 13 -3.85 4.89 9.00
C LYS A 13 -2.54 4.15 9.22
N LYS A 14 -2.61 2.84 9.27
CA LYS A 14 -1.41 2.04 9.42
C LYS A 14 -0.50 2.19 8.22
N VAL A 15 -1.09 2.21 7.02
CA VAL A 15 -0.31 2.43 5.81
C VAL A 15 0.41 3.76 5.87
N GLU A 16 -0.32 4.81 6.27
CA GLU A 16 0.28 6.14 6.36
C GLU A 16 1.41 6.17 7.38
N ALA A 17 1.19 5.53 8.52
CA ALA A 17 2.22 5.50 9.55
C ALA A 17 3.48 4.81 9.06
N LEU A 18 3.32 3.72 8.34
CA LEU A 18 4.46 3.00 7.79
C LEU A 18 5.18 3.84 6.75
N GLU A 19 4.41 4.54 5.93
CA GLU A 19 5.01 5.40 4.92
C GLU A 19 5.82 6.51 5.56
N LYS A 20 5.29 7.11 6.61
CA LYS A 20 6.00 8.19 7.31
C LYS A 20 7.30 7.71 7.92
N LYS A 21 7.33 6.46 8.31
CA LYS A 21 8.55 5.87 8.87
C LYS A 21 9.54 5.44 7.81
N GLY A 22 9.18 5.57 6.56
CA GLY A 22 10.04 5.13 5.47
C GLY A 22 9.97 3.65 5.20
N LEU A 23 9.00 2.97 5.75
CA LEU A 23 8.84 1.52 5.58
C LEU A 23 7.90 1.25 4.42
N THR A 24 8.35 1.61 3.23
CA THR A 24 7.51 1.55 2.04
C THR A 24 7.06 0.13 1.73
N ARG A 25 7.95 -0.84 1.89
CA ARG A 25 7.58 -2.23 1.61
C ARG A 25 6.50 -2.72 2.56
N SER A 26 6.61 -2.37 3.82
CA SER A 26 5.60 -2.75 4.79
C SER A 26 4.28 -2.07 4.48
N ALA A 27 4.33 -0.81 4.07
CA ALA A 27 3.14 -0.09 3.66
C ALA A 27 2.49 -0.79 2.47
N LEU A 28 3.29 -1.23 1.52
CA LEU A 28 2.77 -1.95 0.35
C LEU A 28 2.06 -3.24 0.77
N GLU A 29 2.65 -3.96 1.71
CA GLU A 29 2.02 -5.19 2.20
C GLU A 29 0.66 -4.91 2.83
N GLU A 30 0.56 -3.84 3.60
CA GLU A 30 -0.72 -3.46 4.19
C GLU A 30 -1.73 -3.10 3.12
N VAL A 31 -1.29 -2.39 2.10
CA VAL A 31 -2.17 -2.03 1.00
C VAL A 31 -2.68 -3.29 0.30
N MET A 32 -1.83 -4.29 0.13
CA MET A 32 -2.24 -5.54 -0.49
C MET A 32 -3.29 -6.26 0.35
N ILE A 33 -3.14 -6.19 1.67
CA ILE A 33 -4.15 -6.77 2.56
C ILE A 33 -5.48 -6.06 2.37
N ILE A 34 -5.45 -4.74 2.32
CA ILE A 34 -6.66 -3.95 2.09
C ILE A 34 -7.30 -4.34 0.75
N TYR A 35 -6.49 -4.48 -0.27
CA TYR A 35 -6.98 -4.86 -1.59
C TYR A 35 -7.72 -6.20 -1.53
N ASN A 36 -7.13 -7.19 -0.90
CA ASN A 36 -7.76 -8.50 -0.78
C ASN A 36 -9.06 -8.44 0.01
N LEU A 37 -9.08 -7.67 1.08
CA LEU A 37 -10.29 -7.49 1.86
C LEU A 37 -11.38 -6.83 1.02
N ALA A 38 -11.00 -5.84 0.24
CA ALA A 38 -11.95 -5.13 -0.61
C ALA A 38 -12.53 -6.04 -1.67
N ILE A 39 -11.72 -6.93 -2.23
CA ILE A 39 -12.21 -7.88 -3.21
C ILE A 39 -13.24 -8.79 -2.57
N LYS A 40 -12.94 -9.32 -1.39
CA LYS A 40 -13.86 -10.20 -0.71
C LYS A 40 -15.17 -9.51 -0.35
N ALA A 41 -15.09 -8.24 -0.01
CA ALA A 41 -16.27 -7.48 0.36
C ALA A 41 -17.01 -6.90 -0.84
N GLY A 42 -16.42 -7.00 -2.03
CA GLY A 42 -17.02 -6.40 -3.21
C GLY A 42 -16.98 -4.88 -3.19
N ASN A 43 -16.00 -4.31 -2.51
CA ASN A 43 -15.89 -2.87 -2.34
C ASN A 43 -14.99 -2.29 -3.44
N ASP A 44 -15.61 -1.89 -4.54
CA ASP A 44 -14.86 -1.42 -5.71
C ASP A 44 -14.05 -0.19 -5.40
N ALA A 45 -14.60 0.74 -4.63
CA ALA A 45 -13.90 1.98 -4.33
C ALA A 45 -12.59 1.69 -3.61
N GLN A 46 -12.61 0.81 -2.64
CA GLN A 46 -11.39 0.47 -1.92
C GLN A 46 -10.44 -0.35 -2.77
N GLN A 47 -10.96 -1.18 -3.65
CA GLN A 47 -10.11 -1.90 -4.59
C GLN A 47 -9.32 -0.94 -5.46
N ILE A 48 -9.99 0.07 -5.99
CA ILE A 48 -9.34 1.06 -6.85
C ILE A 48 -8.30 1.83 -6.05
N LYS A 49 -8.67 2.28 -4.87
CA LYS A 49 -7.74 3.05 -4.04
C LYS A 49 -6.50 2.22 -3.70
N ALA A 50 -6.71 0.98 -3.28
CA ALA A 50 -5.60 0.10 -2.94
C ALA A 50 -4.73 -0.18 -4.16
N CYS A 51 -5.35 -0.36 -5.31
CA CYS A 51 -4.60 -0.60 -6.54
C CYS A 51 -3.68 0.58 -6.85
N MET A 52 -4.21 1.79 -6.73
CA MET A 52 -3.41 2.98 -6.99
C MET A 52 -2.25 3.10 -6.02
N TYR A 53 -2.49 2.79 -4.75
CA TYR A 53 -1.42 2.84 -3.77
C TYR A 53 -0.39 1.76 -3.99
N GLN A 54 -0.81 0.58 -4.46
CA GLN A 54 0.14 -0.46 -4.79
C GLN A 54 1.10 0.01 -5.88
N ILE A 55 0.56 0.64 -6.91
CA ILE A 55 1.39 1.14 -7.99
C ILE A 55 2.36 2.18 -7.47
N LYS A 56 1.84 3.09 -6.66
CA LYS A 56 2.66 4.16 -6.09
C LYS A 56 3.84 3.59 -5.30
N TYR A 57 3.55 2.67 -4.39
CA TYR A 57 4.60 2.13 -3.52
C TYR A 57 5.56 1.23 -4.26
N ARG A 58 5.06 0.49 -5.24
CA ARG A 58 5.95 -0.35 -6.03
C ARG A 58 6.94 0.49 -6.80
N ASN A 59 6.48 1.61 -7.34
CA ASN A 59 7.39 2.51 -8.03
C ASN A 59 8.44 3.06 -7.07
N MET A 60 8.02 3.40 -5.87
CA MET A 60 8.97 3.91 -4.88
C MET A 60 10.01 2.88 -4.51
N VAL A 61 9.59 1.64 -4.33
CA VAL A 61 10.51 0.56 -4.00
C VAL A 61 11.47 0.31 -5.14
N GLU A 62 10.96 0.32 -6.36
CA GLU A 62 11.81 0.09 -7.52
C GLU A 62 12.82 1.21 -7.70
N GLU A 63 12.40 2.44 -7.43
CA GLU A 63 13.32 3.55 -7.53
C GLU A 63 14.47 3.40 -6.54
N ASP A 64 14.14 3.00 -5.32
CA ASP A 64 15.19 2.77 -4.33
C ASP A 64 16.15 1.69 -4.79
N SER A 65 15.62 0.59 -5.29
CA SER A 65 16.45 -0.48 -5.78
C SER A 65 17.32 -0.02 -6.94
N HIS A 66 16.73 0.76 -7.82
CA HIS A 66 17.43 1.27 -8.98
C HIS A 66 18.57 2.19 -8.56
N GLU A 67 18.29 3.05 -7.61
CA GLU A 67 19.33 3.95 -7.11
C GLU A 67 20.47 3.18 -6.48
N ASN A 68 20.14 2.15 -5.74
CA ASN A 68 21.17 1.31 -5.15
C ASN A 68 22.02 0.65 -6.21
N ASN A 69 21.39 0.20 -7.27
CA ASN A 69 22.13 -0.40 -8.38
C ASN A 69 23.07 0.60 -9.03
N ILE A 70 22.60 1.82 -9.19
CA ILE A 70 23.41 2.85 -9.77
C ILE A 70 24.62 3.09 -8.89
N PHE A 71 24.43 3.12 -7.61
CA PHE A 71 25.54 3.27 -6.67
C PHE A 71 26.57 2.19 -6.85
N PHE A 72 26.11 0.96 -6.99
CA PHE A 72 27.02 -0.14 -7.17
C PHE A 72 27.84 -0.01 -8.42
N VAL A 73 27.17 0.40 -9.47
CA VAL A 73 27.84 0.52 -10.76
C VAL A 73 28.88 1.61 -10.72
N ASP A 74 28.53 2.67 -10.07
CA ASP A 74 29.45 3.80 -9.96
C ASP A 74 30.56 3.50 -8.99
#